data_e8849cbca28b34c3fe00f4ca646448c6
#
_entry.id   e8849cbca28b34c3fe00f4ca646448c6
#
_cell.length_a   1.000
_cell.length_b   1.000
_cell.length_c   1.000
_cell.angle_alpha   90.00
_cell.angle_beta   90.00
_cell.angle_gamma   90.00
#
_symmetry.space_group_name_H-M   'P 1'
#
loop_
_entity.id
_entity.type
_entity.pdbx_description
1 polymer ?
#
loop_
_entity_poly.entity_id
_entity_poly.type
_entity_poly.pdbx_seq_one_letter_code
_entity_poly.pdbx_strand_id
1 'polypeptide(L)'
;MKTGQKLKLVNPSTSKIFRELPYHSWQEVKAQLKTAGQVQKEWKHSSINSRTQLVQNAMAYFRDNSESIARDITLQMGKPISQSKNEVKGMIHRSEVCCELAEDALKDITLPELDGSRRFIKREPLGVVLDIAAWNYPLLIAVNVVV
;
A
#
# COMPACT_ATOMS: atom_id res chain seq x y z
N MET A 1 -16.94 -4.64 19.92
CA MET A 1 -17.63 -3.74 18.97
C MET A 1 -19.08 -4.16 18.91
N LYS A 2 -20.04 -3.23 18.92
CA LYS A 2 -21.47 -3.57 18.80
C LYS A 2 -21.73 -4.06 17.37
N THR A 3 -22.32 -5.23 17.24
CA THR A 3 -22.76 -5.81 15.97
C THR A 3 -23.68 -4.81 15.24
N GLY A 4 -23.39 -4.52 13.98
CA GLY A 4 -24.20 -3.61 13.15
C GLY A 4 -23.73 -2.15 13.05
N GLN A 5 -22.63 -1.77 13.72
CA GLN A 5 -22.03 -0.45 13.50
C GLN A 5 -21.34 -0.37 12.15
N LYS A 6 -21.53 0.75 11.48
CA LYS A 6 -20.88 1.06 10.19
C LYS A 6 -20.06 2.33 10.29
N LEU A 7 -18.93 2.35 9.61
CA LEU A 7 -18.19 3.57 9.34
C LEU A 7 -18.97 4.38 8.29
N LYS A 8 -19.29 5.62 8.63
CA LYS A 8 -19.96 6.56 7.71
C LYS A 8 -18.93 7.51 7.13
N LEU A 9 -18.75 7.45 5.83
CA LEU A 9 -17.94 8.41 5.09
C LEU A 9 -18.86 9.58 4.72
N VAL A 10 -18.57 10.75 5.26
CA VAL A 10 -19.37 11.96 5.07
C VAL A 10 -18.65 12.88 4.10
N ASN A 11 -19.35 13.33 3.07
CA ASN A 11 -18.83 14.34 2.17
C ASN A 11 -18.78 15.69 2.92
N PRO A 12 -17.60 16.29 3.14
CA PRO A 12 -17.46 17.50 3.94
C PRO A 12 -18.09 18.74 3.27
N SER A 13 -18.24 18.74 1.95
CA SER A 13 -18.85 19.86 1.22
C SER A 13 -20.37 19.91 1.34
N THR A 14 -21.01 18.74 1.53
CA THR A 14 -22.49 18.64 1.56
C THR A 14 -23.03 18.15 2.89
N SER A 15 -22.16 17.68 3.80
CA SER A 15 -22.50 17.02 5.06
C SER A 15 -23.38 15.77 4.89
N LYS A 16 -23.47 15.23 3.67
CA LYS A 16 -24.25 14.01 3.37
C LYS A 16 -23.36 12.78 3.45
N ILE A 17 -23.95 11.65 3.84
CA ILE A 17 -23.27 10.37 3.82
C ILE A 17 -22.99 10.01 2.36
N PHE A 18 -21.69 9.83 2.03
CA PHE A 18 -21.23 9.39 0.72
C PHE A 18 -21.25 7.88 0.60
N ARG A 19 -20.79 7.17 1.66
CA ARG A 19 -20.73 5.72 1.70
C ARG A 19 -20.78 5.22 3.14
N GLU A 20 -21.31 4.03 3.33
CA GLU A 20 -21.24 3.30 4.60
C GLU A 20 -20.47 1.99 4.42
N LEU A 21 -19.54 1.71 5.32
CA LEU A 21 -18.72 0.49 5.31
C LEU A 21 -18.95 -0.27 6.63
N PRO A 22 -19.16 -1.59 6.59
CA PRO A 22 -19.25 -2.37 7.80
C PRO A 22 -17.87 -2.44 8.48
N TYR A 23 -17.85 -2.46 9.81
CA TYR A 23 -16.63 -2.82 10.54
C TYR A 23 -16.43 -4.33 10.50
N HIS A 24 -15.21 -4.75 10.37
CA HIS A 24 -14.85 -6.15 10.56
C HIS A 24 -15.01 -6.57 12.02
N SER A 25 -15.52 -7.77 12.24
CA SER A 25 -15.47 -8.40 13.54
C SER A 25 -14.04 -8.79 13.92
N TRP A 26 -13.79 -8.96 15.21
CA TRP A 26 -12.48 -9.42 15.67
C TRP A 26 -12.11 -10.82 15.13
N GLN A 27 -13.10 -11.66 14.87
CA GLN A 27 -12.89 -12.98 14.26
C GLN A 27 -12.43 -12.88 12.81
N GLU A 28 -13.03 -11.97 12.01
CA GLU A 28 -12.61 -11.72 10.64
C GLU A 28 -11.19 -11.12 10.58
N VAL A 29 -10.86 -10.18 11.47
CA VAL A 29 -9.50 -9.61 11.57
C VAL A 29 -8.47 -10.69 11.88
N LYS A 30 -8.76 -11.58 12.86
CA LYS A 30 -7.87 -12.71 13.17
C LYS A 30 -7.70 -13.66 12.00
N ALA A 31 -8.78 -13.96 11.29
CA ALA A 31 -8.71 -14.82 10.10
C ALA A 31 -7.84 -14.20 9.01
N GLN A 32 -8.00 -12.91 8.73
CA GLN A 32 -7.17 -12.18 7.76
C GLN A 32 -5.69 -12.17 8.16
N LEU A 33 -5.37 -11.91 9.43
CA LEU A 33 -3.99 -11.95 9.93
C LEU A 33 -3.37 -13.35 9.78
N LYS A 34 -4.14 -14.40 10.07
CA LYS A 34 -3.68 -15.77 9.87
C LYS A 34 -3.37 -16.05 8.40
N THR A 35 -4.26 -15.67 7.49
CA THR A 35 -4.07 -15.82 6.04
C THR A 35 -2.85 -15.02 5.57
N ALA A 36 -2.72 -13.76 5.98
CA ALA A 36 -1.56 -12.92 5.64
C ALA A 36 -0.25 -13.57 6.09
N GLY A 37 -0.20 -14.13 7.31
CA GLY A 37 0.98 -14.84 7.82
C GLY A 37 1.30 -16.13 7.05
N GLN A 38 0.30 -16.81 6.51
CA GLN A 38 0.51 -17.99 5.65
C GLN A 38 1.07 -17.57 4.27
N VAL A 39 0.45 -16.59 3.63
CA VAL A 39 0.88 -16.08 2.32
C VAL A 39 2.30 -15.49 2.41
N GLN A 40 2.62 -14.79 3.48
CA GLN A 40 3.95 -14.19 3.66
C GLN A 40 5.08 -15.23 3.66
N LYS A 41 4.83 -16.45 4.14
CA LYS A 41 5.84 -17.53 4.15
C LYS A 41 6.30 -17.90 2.73
N GLU A 42 5.42 -17.82 1.76
CA GLU A 42 5.73 -18.06 0.35
C GLU A 42 6.19 -16.79 -0.35
N TRP A 43 5.49 -15.68 -0.07
CA TRP A 43 5.75 -14.39 -0.67
C TRP A 43 7.18 -13.89 -0.44
N LYS A 44 7.75 -14.11 0.75
CA LYS A 44 9.12 -13.74 1.07
C LYS A 44 10.19 -14.38 0.15
N HIS A 45 9.86 -15.49 -0.52
CA HIS A 45 10.76 -16.18 -1.46
C HIS A 45 10.54 -15.76 -2.90
N SER A 46 9.54 -14.92 -3.19
CA SER A 46 9.33 -14.38 -4.54
C SER A 46 10.47 -13.46 -4.95
N SER A 47 10.82 -13.47 -6.24
CA SER A 47 11.85 -12.57 -6.77
C SER A 47 11.40 -11.10 -6.72
N ILE A 48 12.35 -10.17 -6.67
CA ILE A 48 12.06 -8.73 -6.76
C ILE A 48 11.32 -8.45 -8.07
N ASN A 49 11.77 -9.03 -9.19
CA ASN A 49 11.11 -8.86 -10.49
C ASN A 49 9.64 -9.30 -10.47
N SER A 50 9.31 -10.44 -9.84
CA SER A 50 7.91 -10.89 -9.74
C SER A 50 7.06 -9.92 -8.90
N ARG A 51 7.63 -9.34 -7.85
CA ARG A 51 6.95 -8.36 -7.00
C ARG A 51 6.74 -7.03 -7.70
N THR A 52 7.76 -6.49 -8.38
CA THR A 52 7.64 -5.25 -9.14
C THR A 52 6.67 -5.39 -10.31
N GLN A 53 6.64 -6.53 -10.99
CA GLN A 53 5.66 -6.80 -12.05
C GLN A 53 4.22 -6.77 -11.52
N LEU A 54 3.99 -7.32 -10.33
CA LEU A 54 2.66 -7.29 -9.69
C LEU A 54 2.24 -5.85 -9.36
N VAL A 55 3.16 -5.04 -8.83
CA VAL A 55 2.92 -3.61 -8.57
C VAL A 55 2.59 -2.87 -9.86
N GLN A 56 3.37 -3.08 -10.94
CA GLN A 56 3.13 -2.44 -12.23
C GLN A 56 1.75 -2.81 -12.81
N ASN A 57 1.34 -4.07 -12.68
CA ASN A 57 0.01 -4.50 -13.09
C ASN A 57 -1.10 -3.82 -12.27
N ALA A 58 -0.90 -3.65 -10.96
CA ALA A 58 -1.82 -2.90 -10.12
C ALA A 58 -1.90 -1.41 -10.54
N MET A 59 -0.77 -0.80 -10.93
CA MET A 59 -0.75 0.59 -11.40
C MET A 59 -1.52 0.80 -12.71
N ALA A 60 -1.65 -0.22 -13.57
CA ALA A 60 -2.51 -0.14 -14.74
C ALA A 60 -3.97 0.13 -14.34
N TYR A 61 -4.49 -0.57 -13.35
CA TYR A 61 -5.83 -0.31 -12.82
C TYR A 61 -6.01 1.14 -12.36
N PHE A 62 -5.02 1.70 -11.64
CA PHE A 62 -5.09 3.09 -11.17
C PHE A 62 -5.02 4.10 -12.31
N ARG A 63 -4.30 3.82 -13.40
CA ARG A 63 -4.29 4.67 -14.61
C ARG A 63 -5.66 4.68 -15.28
N ASP A 64 -6.22 3.50 -15.50
CA ASP A 64 -7.49 3.33 -16.19
C ASP A 64 -8.67 3.93 -15.42
N ASN A 65 -8.59 3.93 -14.09
CA ASN A 65 -9.64 4.42 -13.21
C ASN A 65 -9.31 5.78 -12.53
N SER A 66 -8.30 6.50 -13.03
CA SER A 66 -7.76 7.70 -12.37
C SER A 66 -8.81 8.79 -12.09
N GLU A 67 -9.73 9.01 -13.02
CA GLU A 67 -10.80 10.01 -12.87
C GLU A 67 -11.79 9.63 -11.75
N SER A 68 -12.23 8.38 -11.71
CA SER A 68 -13.18 7.91 -10.69
C SER A 68 -12.55 7.89 -9.30
N ILE A 69 -11.29 7.46 -9.20
CA ILE A 69 -10.53 7.44 -7.95
C ILE A 69 -10.31 8.86 -7.44
N ALA A 70 -9.90 9.79 -8.30
CA ALA A 70 -9.74 11.19 -7.92
C ALA A 70 -11.05 11.82 -7.44
N ARG A 71 -12.18 11.48 -8.09
CA ARG A 71 -13.51 11.91 -7.64
C ARG A 71 -13.87 11.35 -6.27
N ASP A 72 -13.58 10.08 -6.02
CA ASP A 72 -13.80 9.44 -4.72
C ASP A 72 -13.00 10.14 -3.61
N ILE A 73 -11.73 10.47 -3.85
CA ILE A 73 -10.90 11.23 -2.90
C ILE A 73 -11.55 12.59 -2.62
N THR A 74 -11.97 13.33 -3.65
CA THR A 74 -12.62 14.63 -3.49
C THR A 74 -13.91 14.53 -2.67
N LEU A 75 -14.73 13.52 -2.93
CA LEU A 75 -16.00 13.35 -2.23
C LEU A 75 -15.83 12.93 -0.76
N GLN A 76 -14.76 12.21 -0.43
CA GLN A 76 -14.52 11.71 0.92
C GLN A 76 -13.82 12.72 1.82
N MET A 77 -12.96 13.57 1.28
CA MET A 77 -12.14 14.47 2.10
C MET A 77 -12.26 15.97 1.75
N GLY A 78 -12.99 16.33 0.69
CA GLY A 78 -13.18 17.73 0.31
C GLY A 78 -12.01 18.37 -0.42
N LYS A 79 -11.01 17.60 -0.82
CA LYS A 79 -9.86 18.08 -1.60
C LYS A 79 -10.33 18.55 -3.00
N PRO A 80 -9.80 19.67 -3.55
CA PRO A 80 -10.07 20.05 -4.92
C PRO A 80 -9.76 18.93 -5.91
N ILE A 81 -10.62 18.74 -6.91
CA ILE A 81 -10.48 17.62 -7.87
C ILE A 81 -9.13 17.63 -8.61
N SER A 82 -8.57 18.79 -8.89
CA SER A 82 -7.24 18.92 -9.49
C SER A 82 -6.14 18.35 -8.60
N GLN A 83 -6.22 18.57 -7.28
CA GLN A 83 -5.27 18.00 -6.32
C GLN A 83 -5.45 16.49 -6.17
N SER A 84 -6.68 15.99 -6.18
CA SER A 84 -6.97 14.56 -6.16
C SER A 84 -6.43 13.84 -7.41
N LYS A 85 -6.57 14.44 -8.60
CA LYS A 85 -5.95 13.94 -9.84
C LYS A 85 -4.42 13.91 -9.74
N ASN A 86 -3.81 14.96 -9.19
CA ASN A 86 -2.37 15.01 -8.99
C ASN A 86 -1.90 13.96 -7.98
N GLU A 87 -2.70 13.65 -6.97
CA GLU A 87 -2.39 12.59 -6.01
C GLU A 87 -2.35 11.21 -6.67
N VAL A 88 -3.35 10.88 -7.50
CA VAL A 88 -3.34 9.61 -8.26
C VAL A 88 -2.12 9.50 -9.15
N LYS A 89 -1.79 10.57 -9.91
CA LYS A 89 -0.58 10.61 -10.75
C LYS A 89 0.70 10.45 -9.93
N GLY A 90 0.79 11.16 -8.80
CA GLY A 90 1.94 11.10 -7.91
C GLY A 90 2.13 9.72 -7.28
N MET A 91 1.06 9.03 -6.93
CA MET A 91 1.10 7.66 -6.42
C MET A 91 1.63 6.69 -7.48
N ILE A 92 1.13 6.77 -8.71
CA ILE A 92 1.58 5.93 -9.82
C ILE A 92 3.08 6.16 -10.09
N HIS A 93 3.50 7.42 -10.23
CA HIS A 93 4.90 7.77 -10.45
C HIS A 93 5.81 7.27 -9.33
N ARG A 94 5.40 7.42 -8.08
CA ARG A 94 6.16 6.91 -6.92
C ARG A 94 6.32 5.39 -6.96
N SER A 95 5.26 4.67 -7.33
CA SER A 95 5.31 3.23 -7.51
C SER A 95 6.32 2.81 -8.58
N GLU A 96 6.35 3.53 -9.71
CA GLU A 96 7.28 3.28 -10.79
C GLU A 96 8.73 3.48 -10.33
N VAL A 97 9.02 4.61 -9.69
CA VAL A 97 10.36 4.91 -9.13
C VAL A 97 10.77 3.86 -8.08
N CYS A 98 9.87 3.46 -7.18
CA CYS A 98 10.19 2.41 -6.21
C CYS A 98 10.50 1.07 -6.87
N CYS A 99 9.75 0.70 -7.92
CA CYS A 99 10.03 -0.52 -8.70
C CYS A 99 11.38 -0.46 -9.41
N GLU A 100 11.75 0.69 -9.98
CA GLU A 100 13.05 0.90 -10.64
C GLU A 100 14.23 0.78 -9.67
N LEU A 101 14.07 1.30 -8.46
CA LEU A 101 15.10 1.30 -7.43
C LEU A 101 15.16 -0.02 -6.62
N ALA A 102 14.14 -0.88 -6.72
CA ALA A 102 13.95 -2.01 -5.81
C ALA A 102 15.13 -2.99 -5.80
N GLU A 103 15.69 -3.31 -6.96
CA GLU A 103 16.79 -4.28 -7.07
C GLU A 103 18.04 -3.77 -6.35
N ASP A 104 18.43 -2.53 -6.60
CA ASP A 104 19.60 -1.92 -5.95
C ASP A 104 19.38 -1.65 -4.46
N ALA A 105 18.18 -1.20 -4.08
CA ALA A 105 17.87 -0.90 -2.70
C ALA A 105 17.79 -2.14 -1.81
N LEU A 106 17.40 -3.28 -2.38
CA LEU A 106 17.15 -4.52 -1.63
C LEU A 106 18.30 -5.55 -1.71
N LYS A 107 19.34 -5.27 -2.50
CA LYS A 107 20.52 -6.18 -2.56
C LYS A 107 21.28 -6.22 -1.24
N ASP A 108 21.91 -7.36 -0.97
CA ASP A 108 22.80 -7.53 0.17
C ASP A 108 24.01 -6.60 0.06
N ILE A 109 24.51 -6.13 1.19
CA ILE A 109 25.73 -5.33 1.29
C ILE A 109 26.89 -6.26 1.66
N THR A 110 27.80 -6.52 0.72
CA THR A 110 29.02 -7.30 0.99
C THR A 110 30.05 -6.42 1.68
N LEU A 111 30.60 -6.90 2.78
CA LEU A 111 31.68 -6.26 3.53
C LEU A 111 33.03 -6.94 3.21
N PRO A 112 34.16 -6.25 3.40
CA PRO A 112 35.48 -6.87 3.25
C PRO A 112 35.62 -8.12 4.10
N GLU A 113 36.29 -9.15 3.58
CA GLU A 113 36.60 -10.35 4.36
C GLU A 113 37.47 -10.02 5.57
N LEU A 114 37.29 -10.77 6.63
CA LEU A 114 38.11 -10.69 7.83
C LEU A 114 38.41 -12.11 8.32
N ASP A 115 39.68 -12.42 8.48
CA ASP A 115 40.20 -13.72 8.97
C ASP A 115 39.60 -14.92 8.19
N GLY A 116 39.47 -14.78 6.86
CA GLY A 116 38.92 -15.83 5.99
C GLY A 116 37.39 -15.97 6.10
N SER A 117 36.72 -15.09 6.84
CA SER A 117 35.28 -15.10 7.03
C SER A 117 34.57 -14.14 6.05
N ARG A 118 33.60 -14.65 5.28
CA ARG A 118 32.72 -13.84 4.44
C ARG A 118 31.75 -13.08 5.32
N ARG A 119 31.64 -11.76 5.13
CA ARG A 119 30.76 -10.89 5.88
C ARG A 119 29.82 -10.13 4.94
N PHE A 120 28.55 -10.03 5.33
CA PHE A 120 27.54 -9.27 4.57
C PHE A 120 26.38 -8.86 5.47
N ILE A 121 25.68 -7.82 5.06
CA ILE A 121 24.41 -7.38 5.66
C ILE A 121 23.31 -7.85 4.71
N LYS A 122 22.47 -8.76 5.17
CA LYS A 122 21.37 -9.29 4.39
C LYS A 122 20.12 -8.46 4.61
N ARG A 123 19.38 -8.20 3.54
CA ARG A 123 18.08 -7.56 3.61
C ARG A 123 16.98 -8.63 3.64
N GLU A 124 16.25 -8.68 4.74
CA GLU A 124 15.20 -9.67 4.97
C GLU A 124 13.82 -8.98 4.99
N PRO A 125 12.76 -9.64 4.48
CA PRO A 125 11.39 -9.14 4.60
C PRO A 125 10.95 -8.98 6.05
N LEU A 126 10.27 -7.88 6.37
CA LEU A 126 9.76 -7.58 7.72
C LEU A 126 8.65 -8.52 8.17
N GLY A 127 7.98 -9.20 7.24
CA GLY A 127 6.81 -10.03 7.53
C GLY A 127 5.50 -9.32 7.17
N VAL A 128 4.46 -9.57 7.97
CA VAL A 128 3.16 -8.90 7.79
C VAL A 128 3.22 -7.51 8.41
N VAL A 129 2.89 -6.51 7.63
CA VAL A 129 2.89 -5.10 8.03
C VAL A 129 1.45 -4.59 8.10
N LEU A 130 1.12 -3.81 9.12
CA LEU A 130 -0.11 -3.04 9.20
C LEU A 130 0.16 -1.62 8.70
N ASP A 131 -0.46 -1.25 7.59
CA ASP A 131 -0.45 0.13 7.09
C ASP A 131 -1.69 0.88 7.57
N ILE A 132 -1.49 2.06 8.16
CA ILE A 132 -2.55 3.00 8.55
C ILE A 132 -2.26 4.33 7.87
N ALA A 133 -2.69 4.44 6.62
CA ALA A 133 -2.47 5.64 5.83
C ALA A 133 -3.27 6.83 6.37
N ALA A 134 -2.64 8.00 6.42
CA ALA A 134 -3.30 9.23 6.83
C ALA A 134 -4.34 9.67 5.77
N TRP A 135 -5.44 10.21 6.26
CA TRP A 135 -6.62 10.59 5.48
C TRP A 135 -6.37 11.71 4.44
N ASN A 136 -5.39 12.58 4.66
CA ASN A 136 -5.16 13.78 3.83
C ASN A 136 -4.45 13.50 2.50
N TYR A 137 -3.67 12.41 2.42
CA TYR A 137 -3.03 11.90 1.21
C TYR A 137 -3.11 10.36 1.19
N PRO A 138 -4.32 9.79 1.11
CA PRO A 138 -4.53 8.37 1.35
C PRO A 138 -3.73 7.47 0.41
N LEU A 139 -3.59 7.84 -0.85
CA LEU A 139 -2.83 7.05 -1.83
C LEU A 139 -1.31 7.26 -1.71
N LEU A 140 -0.87 8.53 -1.59
CA LEU A 140 0.56 8.84 -1.51
C LEU A 140 1.24 8.35 -0.23
N ILE A 141 0.47 8.17 0.84
CA ILE A 141 0.99 7.62 2.09
C ILE A 141 1.00 6.10 2.03
N ALA A 142 -0.12 5.48 1.64
CA ALA A 142 -0.23 4.03 1.53
C ALA A 142 0.81 3.43 0.56
N VAL A 143 1.06 4.07 -0.57
CA VAL A 143 1.99 3.56 -1.58
C VAL A 143 3.42 3.35 -1.05
N ASN A 144 3.86 4.15 -0.07
CA ASN A 144 5.20 3.98 0.51
C ASN A 144 5.37 2.69 1.33
N VAL A 145 4.27 2.06 1.70
CA VAL A 145 4.26 0.80 2.47
C VAL A 145 3.93 -0.38 1.57
N VAL A 146 3.09 -0.17 0.55
CA VAL A 146 2.61 -1.24 -0.34
C VAL A 146 3.64 -1.61 -1.41
N VAL A 147 4.51 -0.68 -1.82
CA VAL A 147 5.50 -0.85 -2.92
C VAL A 147 6.91 -1.06 -2.42
#